data_b1d1813f58cd395ddad8b1a1c2a7492b
#
_entry.id   b1d1813f58cd395ddad8b1a1c2a7492b
#
_cell.length_a   1.000
_cell.length_b   1.000
_cell.length_c   1.000
_cell.angle_alpha   90.00
_cell.angle_beta   90.00
_cell.angle_gamma   90.00
#
_symmetry.space_group_name_H-M   'P 1'
#
loop_
_entity.id
_entity.type
_entity.pdbx_description
1 polymer ?
#
loop_
_entity_poly.entity_id
_entity_poly.type
_entity_poly.pdbx_seq_one_letter_code
_entity_poly.pdbx_strand_id
1 'polypeptide(L)'
;MPVQSRWVCSACGQTAAAVGPGGGSTPPRCRNPWCSSADRPLAAIFAVGTYEGAFRRAIVSYKYRRDLRWAPVFGRLLHGFLERHETWFEEFAVICPVPSFIGQGARRPWGHTELVCAEVGRLAGAEWPVESLVTKVAETEPMSAKARPARRAIARTGLAKAFTVPQPAAAEGRHILIVDDVCASGWTLLTVSRALRDAGAEEVAALVLARGVLGANRPSGSP
;
A
#
# COMPACT_ATOMS: atom_id res chain seq x y z
N MET A 1 -13.94 -26.22 12.24
CA MET A 1 -14.40 -24.83 12.40
C MET A 1 -14.84 -24.34 11.03
N PRO A 2 -16.08 -23.89 10.81
CA PRO A 2 -16.49 -23.38 9.52
C PRO A 2 -15.64 -22.13 9.22
N VAL A 3 -15.02 -22.13 8.03
CA VAL A 3 -14.37 -20.96 7.47
C VAL A 3 -15.49 -19.95 7.19
N GLN A 4 -15.66 -18.98 8.08
CA GLN A 4 -16.53 -17.85 7.76
C GLN A 4 -15.95 -17.17 6.53
N SER A 5 -16.71 -17.16 5.44
CA SER A 5 -16.38 -16.44 4.22
C SER A 5 -16.22 -14.96 4.58
N ARG A 6 -14.97 -14.51 4.72
CA ARG A 6 -14.67 -13.11 5.01
C ARG A 6 -14.81 -12.34 3.71
N TRP A 7 -15.85 -11.55 3.59
CA TRP A 7 -15.98 -10.60 2.49
C TRP A 7 -14.83 -9.59 2.54
N VAL A 8 -14.24 -9.33 1.41
CA VAL A 8 -13.16 -8.35 1.25
C VAL A 8 -13.67 -7.23 0.34
N CYS A 9 -13.46 -5.98 0.71
CA CYS A 9 -13.79 -4.86 -0.16
C CYS A 9 -12.88 -4.85 -1.39
N SER A 10 -13.44 -4.96 -2.59
CA SER A 10 -12.69 -4.95 -3.84
C SER A 10 -11.89 -3.67 -4.05
N ALA A 11 -12.37 -2.53 -3.50
CA ALA A 11 -11.68 -1.25 -3.65
C ALA A 11 -10.51 -1.05 -2.67
N CYS A 12 -10.57 -1.55 -1.42
CA CYS A 12 -9.56 -1.23 -0.42
C CYS A 12 -8.97 -2.43 0.32
N GLY A 13 -9.35 -3.64 -0.04
CA GLY A 13 -8.84 -4.86 0.59
C GLY A 13 -9.25 -5.04 2.07
N GLN A 14 -10.19 -4.22 2.61
CA GLN A 14 -10.66 -4.40 3.98
C GLN A 14 -11.51 -5.65 4.14
N THR A 15 -11.27 -6.39 5.21
CA THR A 15 -12.05 -7.58 5.55
C THR A 15 -13.43 -7.22 6.12
N ALA A 16 -14.37 -8.18 6.11
CA ALA A 16 -15.75 -8.02 6.57
C ALA A 16 -15.90 -7.50 8.02
N ALA A 17 -14.91 -7.69 8.88
CA ALA A 17 -14.91 -7.12 10.23
C ALA A 17 -14.89 -5.58 10.25
N ALA A 18 -14.40 -4.95 9.16
CA ALA A 18 -14.44 -3.51 8.96
C ALA A 18 -15.65 -3.05 8.12
N VAL A 19 -16.40 -4.00 7.59
CA VAL A 19 -17.62 -3.86 6.81
C VAL A 19 -18.74 -4.37 7.71
N GLY A 20 -19.73 -3.59 8.05
CA GLY A 20 -20.75 -3.94 9.06
C GLY A 20 -21.45 -5.29 8.85
N PRO A 21 -22.12 -5.82 9.87
CA PRO A 21 -22.81 -7.09 9.80
C PRO A 21 -23.98 -7.00 8.80
N GLY A 22 -23.81 -7.67 7.66
CA GLY A 22 -24.86 -7.85 6.67
C GLY A 22 -25.02 -9.34 6.41
N GLY A 23 -26.01 -9.96 7.02
CA GLY A 23 -26.34 -11.37 6.83
C GLY A 23 -27.08 -11.67 5.53
N GLY A 24 -26.87 -10.90 4.46
CA GLY A 24 -27.52 -11.05 3.17
C GLY A 24 -26.54 -11.40 2.04
N SER A 25 -27.07 -11.85 0.91
CA SER A 25 -26.33 -12.14 -0.33
C SER A 25 -25.65 -10.92 -0.97
N THR A 26 -25.90 -9.71 -0.47
CA THR A 26 -25.30 -8.47 -0.93
C THR A 26 -24.05 -8.17 -0.10
N PRO A 27 -22.87 -7.93 -0.74
CA PRO A 27 -21.68 -7.57 0.01
C PRO A 27 -21.91 -6.32 0.84
N PRO A 28 -21.51 -6.32 2.12
CA PRO A 28 -21.72 -5.19 3.01
C PRO A 28 -20.94 -3.96 2.51
N ARG A 29 -21.53 -2.77 2.61
CA ARG A 29 -20.88 -1.52 2.18
C ARG A 29 -19.60 -1.29 2.99
N CYS A 30 -18.51 -1.03 2.31
CA CYS A 30 -17.25 -0.68 2.96
C CYS A 30 -17.40 0.64 3.75
N ARG A 31 -16.93 0.65 5.01
CA ARG A 31 -16.95 1.83 5.89
C ARG A 31 -15.76 2.77 5.66
N ASN A 32 -14.85 2.44 4.75
CA ASN A 32 -13.75 3.32 4.43
C ASN A 32 -14.27 4.50 3.57
N PRO A 33 -14.18 5.77 4.06
CA PRO A 33 -14.81 6.91 3.40
C PRO A 33 -14.39 7.13 1.95
N TRP A 34 -13.15 6.76 1.59
CA TRP A 34 -12.68 6.96 0.22
C TRP A 34 -13.16 5.88 -0.77
N CYS A 35 -13.65 4.73 -0.29
CA CYS A 35 -14.20 3.70 -1.18
C CYS A 35 -15.49 4.14 -1.86
N SER A 36 -16.24 5.06 -1.26
CA SER A 36 -17.47 5.63 -1.80
C SER A 36 -17.27 6.97 -2.53
N SER A 37 -16.04 7.47 -2.60
CA SER A 37 -15.74 8.72 -3.31
C SER A 37 -15.81 8.51 -4.83
N ALA A 38 -16.49 9.40 -5.54
CA ALA A 38 -16.51 9.41 -7.01
C ALA A 38 -15.13 9.77 -7.60
N ASP A 39 -14.39 10.64 -6.91
CA ASP A 39 -13.03 11.05 -7.28
C ASP A 39 -11.98 10.19 -6.55
N ARG A 40 -11.97 8.90 -6.83
CA ARG A 40 -11.03 7.96 -6.25
C ARG A 40 -9.81 7.79 -7.17
N PRO A 41 -8.61 8.26 -6.77
CA PRO A 41 -7.41 8.18 -7.61
C PRO A 41 -6.83 6.77 -7.72
N LEU A 42 -7.28 5.85 -6.86
CA LEU A 42 -6.78 4.49 -6.73
C LEU A 42 -7.90 3.50 -7.08
N ALA A 43 -7.69 2.66 -8.09
CA ALA A 43 -8.68 1.70 -8.57
C ALA A 43 -8.94 0.59 -7.55
N ALA A 44 -7.87 -0.05 -7.06
CA ALA A 44 -7.94 -1.14 -6.10
C ALA A 44 -6.73 -1.19 -5.17
N ILE A 45 -6.89 -1.88 -4.02
CA ILE A 45 -5.77 -2.29 -3.15
C ILE A 45 -5.83 -3.79 -2.97
N PHE A 46 -4.80 -4.47 -3.45
CA PHE A 46 -4.54 -5.88 -3.23
C PHE A 46 -3.63 -6.07 -2.02
N ALA A 47 -3.78 -7.15 -1.28
CA ALA A 47 -2.94 -7.46 -0.13
C ALA A 47 -2.62 -8.95 -0.06
N VAL A 48 -1.35 -9.27 0.13
CA VAL A 48 -0.89 -10.67 0.29
C VAL A 48 -1.46 -11.26 1.59
N GLY A 49 -1.58 -10.47 2.65
CA GLY A 49 -2.12 -10.95 3.91
C GLY A 49 -2.63 -9.85 4.85
N THR A 50 -3.04 -10.26 6.05
CA THR A 50 -3.44 -9.35 7.13
C THR A 50 -2.23 -8.96 7.99
N TYR A 51 -2.22 -7.69 8.45
CA TYR A 51 -1.15 -7.15 9.30
C TYR A 51 -1.32 -7.60 10.75
N GLU A 52 -1.10 -8.91 11.00
CA GLU A 52 -1.26 -9.53 12.31
C GLU A 52 -0.29 -10.70 12.53
N GLY A 53 -0.21 -11.21 13.74
CA GLY A 53 0.52 -12.41 14.09
C GLY A 53 2.01 -12.41 13.69
N ALA A 54 2.47 -13.53 13.15
CA ALA A 54 3.86 -13.71 12.70
C ALA A 54 4.22 -12.79 11.52
N PHE A 55 3.29 -12.57 10.60
CA PHE A 55 3.52 -11.69 9.45
C PHE A 55 3.78 -10.24 9.86
N ARG A 56 2.99 -9.73 10.83
CA ARG A 56 3.26 -8.40 11.41
C ARG A 56 4.64 -8.34 12.07
N ARG A 57 5.04 -9.39 12.84
CA ARG A 57 6.37 -9.41 13.48
C ARG A 57 7.50 -9.37 12.46
N ALA A 58 7.39 -10.11 11.35
CA ALA A 58 8.37 -10.11 10.27
C ALA A 58 8.51 -8.71 9.63
N ILE A 59 7.37 -8.06 9.28
CA ILE A 59 7.37 -6.72 8.71
C ILE A 59 7.96 -5.69 9.70
N VAL A 60 7.64 -5.79 10.99
CA VAL A 60 8.22 -4.92 12.03
C VAL A 60 9.72 -5.13 12.16
N SER A 61 10.21 -6.38 12.13
CA SER A 61 11.63 -6.70 12.14
C SER A 61 12.35 -6.07 10.95
N TYR A 62 11.79 -6.23 9.78
CA TYR A 62 12.30 -5.61 8.56
C TYR A 62 12.38 -4.08 8.65
N LYS A 63 11.26 -3.44 9.01
CA LYS A 63 11.15 -1.97 9.01
C LYS A 63 11.98 -1.29 10.10
N TYR A 64 12.01 -1.86 11.29
CA TYR A 64 12.50 -1.16 12.49
C TYR A 64 13.75 -1.78 13.11
N ARG A 65 14.01 -3.08 12.86
CA ARG A 65 15.20 -3.78 13.36
C ARG A 65 16.29 -3.95 12.29
N ARG A 66 16.07 -3.40 11.09
CA ARG A 66 17.00 -3.48 9.95
C ARG A 66 17.33 -4.91 9.53
N ASP A 67 16.41 -5.83 9.70
CA ASP A 67 16.59 -7.21 9.28
C ASP A 67 16.31 -7.36 7.78
N LEU A 68 17.28 -6.94 6.96
CA LEU A 68 17.16 -6.89 5.51
C LEU A 68 17.01 -8.25 4.85
N ARG A 69 17.26 -9.36 5.59
CA ARG A 69 17.04 -10.73 5.11
C ARG A 69 15.58 -11.00 4.73
N TRP A 70 14.65 -10.16 5.23
CA TRP A 70 13.25 -10.24 4.85
C TRP A 70 12.95 -9.68 3.46
N ALA A 71 13.80 -8.82 2.86
CA ALA A 71 13.55 -8.26 1.54
C ALA A 71 13.36 -9.34 0.46
N PRO A 72 14.26 -10.35 0.30
CA PRO A 72 14.06 -11.43 -0.66
C PRO A 72 12.81 -12.30 -0.34
N VAL A 73 12.47 -12.49 0.94
CA VAL A 73 11.27 -13.25 1.32
C VAL A 73 10.02 -12.50 0.90
N PHE A 74 9.94 -11.20 1.19
CA PHE A 74 8.80 -10.38 0.83
C PHE A 74 8.68 -10.17 -0.68
N GLY A 75 9.80 -10.04 -1.40
CA GLY A 75 9.83 -10.00 -2.86
C GLY A 75 9.23 -11.25 -3.49
N ARG A 76 9.61 -12.45 -2.98
CA ARG A 76 9.02 -13.71 -3.44
C ARG A 76 7.53 -13.83 -3.14
N LEU A 77 7.08 -13.32 -1.99
CA LEU A 77 5.65 -13.32 -1.65
C LEU A 77 4.84 -12.43 -2.58
N LEU A 78 5.35 -11.23 -2.91
CA LEU A 78 4.70 -10.34 -3.88
C LEU A 78 4.72 -10.95 -5.29
N HIS A 79 5.86 -11.45 -5.74
CA HIS A 79 5.98 -12.08 -7.06
C HIS A 79 5.04 -13.28 -7.19
N GLY A 80 5.03 -14.20 -6.23
CA GLY A 80 4.11 -15.34 -6.25
C GLY A 80 2.62 -14.94 -6.14
N PHE A 81 2.31 -13.77 -5.57
CA PHE A 81 0.96 -13.22 -5.60
C PHE A 81 0.61 -12.71 -6.99
N LEU A 82 1.53 -12.01 -7.67
CA LEU A 82 1.35 -11.56 -9.06
C LEU A 82 1.14 -12.74 -10.00
N GLU A 83 2.02 -13.74 -9.98
CA GLU A 83 1.89 -14.95 -10.80
C GLU A 83 0.56 -15.66 -10.57
N ARG A 84 0.14 -15.84 -9.32
CA ARG A 84 -1.13 -16.52 -8.98
C ARG A 84 -2.35 -15.78 -9.49
N HIS A 85 -2.28 -14.48 -9.64
CA HIS A 85 -3.38 -13.60 -10.01
C HIS A 85 -3.05 -12.78 -11.28
N GLU A 86 -2.23 -13.33 -12.16
CA GLU A 86 -1.73 -12.71 -13.37
C GLU A 86 -2.81 -11.92 -14.13
N THR A 87 -3.97 -12.52 -14.35
CA THR A 87 -5.10 -11.89 -15.04
C THR A 87 -5.63 -10.60 -14.40
N TRP A 88 -5.30 -10.35 -13.13
CA TRP A 88 -5.66 -9.09 -12.47
C TRP A 88 -4.62 -7.99 -12.71
N PHE A 89 -3.43 -8.36 -13.16
CA PHE A 89 -2.29 -7.47 -13.26
C PHE A 89 -1.73 -7.33 -14.69
N GLU A 90 -2.28 -8.06 -15.67
CA GLU A 90 -1.79 -8.06 -17.06
C GLU A 90 -1.83 -6.69 -17.73
N GLU A 91 -2.73 -5.79 -17.30
CA GLU A 91 -2.82 -4.44 -17.85
C GLU A 91 -1.80 -3.45 -17.22
N PHE A 92 -1.17 -3.83 -16.10
CA PHE A 92 -0.22 -2.96 -15.42
C PHE A 92 1.17 -3.03 -16.06
N ALA A 93 1.54 -1.94 -16.73
CA ALA A 93 2.78 -1.83 -17.50
C ALA A 93 4.04 -1.71 -16.62
N VAL A 94 3.90 -1.37 -15.34
CA VAL A 94 5.04 -1.11 -14.44
C VAL A 94 4.67 -1.26 -12.97
N ILE A 95 5.62 -1.75 -12.19
CA ILE A 95 5.60 -1.72 -10.72
C ILE A 95 6.37 -0.50 -10.24
N CYS A 96 5.71 0.35 -9.44
CA CYS A 96 6.33 1.52 -8.84
C CYS A 96 6.38 1.38 -7.31
N PRO A 97 7.57 1.27 -6.68
CA PRO A 97 7.67 1.26 -5.23
C PRO A 97 7.19 2.59 -4.64
N VAL A 98 6.40 2.53 -3.57
CA VAL A 98 6.08 3.72 -2.77
C VAL A 98 7.36 4.17 -2.06
N PRO A 99 7.89 5.38 -2.35
CA PRO A 99 9.22 5.76 -1.89
C PRO A 99 9.26 6.06 -0.40
N SER A 100 10.36 5.67 0.22
CA SER A 100 10.76 6.14 1.54
C SER A 100 11.47 7.49 1.45
N PHE A 101 11.34 8.35 2.47
CA PHE A 101 12.19 9.53 2.53
C PHE A 101 13.62 9.12 2.90
N ILE A 102 14.56 9.46 2.05
CA ILE A 102 15.99 9.21 2.24
C ILE A 102 16.71 10.54 2.19
N GLY A 103 17.23 11.01 3.33
CA GLY A 103 17.89 12.32 3.43
C GLY A 103 18.20 12.69 4.86
N GLN A 104 18.69 13.90 5.07
CA GLN A 104 18.94 14.40 6.41
C GLN A 104 17.64 14.43 7.21
N GLY A 105 17.64 13.83 8.39
CA GLY A 105 16.43 13.67 9.23
C GLY A 105 15.55 12.47 8.89
N ALA A 106 15.94 11.64 7.91
CA ALA A 106 15.20 10.42 7.59
C ALA A 106 15.19 9.44 8.77
N ARG A 107 14.03 8.90 9.09
CA ARG A 107 13.89 7.86 10.13
C ARG A 107 14.58 6.56 9.77
N ARG A 108 14.77 6.32 8.49
CA ARG A 108 15.42 5.14 7.92
C ARG A 108 16.34 5.55 6.79
N PRO A 109 17.60 5.10 6.79
CA PRO A 109 18.57 5.47 5.76
C PRO A 109 18.47 4.59 4.50
N TRP A 110 17.42 3.77 4.35
CA TRP A 110 17.22 2.89 3.19
C TRP A 110 15.76 2.83 2.76
N GLY A 111 15.55 2.63 1.46
CA GLY A 111 14.26 2.38 0.85
C GLY A 111 13.82 0.94 1.05
N HIS A 112 13.00 0.68 2.07
CA HIS A 112 12.59 -0.69 2.39
C HIS A 112 11.64 -1.28 1.35
N THR A 113 10.76 -0.48 0.77
CA THR A 113 9.85 -0.92 -0.30
C THR A 113 10.62 -1.13 -1.60
N GLU A 114 11.56 -0.23 -1.88
CA GLU A 114 12.44 -0.30 -3.05
C GLU A 114 13.28 -1.58 -3.06
N LEU A 115 13.80 -2.02 -1.89
CA LEU A 115 14.55 -3.29 -1.78
C LEU A 115 13.66 -4.51 -2.05
N VAL A 116 12.41 -4.48 -1.59
CA VAL A 116 11.45 -5.57 -1.88
C VAL A 116 11.09 -5.59 -3.36
N CYS A 117 10.83 -4.43 -3.97
CA CYS A 117 10.52 -4.34 -5.39
C CYS A 117 11.71 -4.71 -6.28
N ALA A 118 12.95 -4.42 -5.86
CA ALA A 118 14.13 -4.87 -6.59
C ALA A 118 14.20 -6.42 -6.69
N GLU A 119 13.79 -7.12 -5.63
CA GLU A 119 13.68 -8.58 -5.69
C GLU A 119 12.53 -9.06 -6.59
N VAL A 120 11.38 -8.35 -6.60
CA VAL A 120 10.29 -8.64 -7.55
C VAL A 120 10.80 -8.50 -8.97
N GLY A 121 11.45 -7.39 -9.33
CA GLY A 121 11.99 -7.16 -10.67
C GLY A 121 13.05 -8.19 -11.07
N ARG A 122 13.89 -8.64 -10.12
CA ARG A 122 14.86 -9.71 -10.37
C ARG A 122 14.20 -11.05 -10.71
N LEU A 123 13.04 -11.35 -10.11
CA LEU A 123 12.28 -12.58 -10.35
C LEU A 123 11.43 -12.50 -11.62
N ALA A 124 10.76 -11.39 -11.82
CA ALA A 124 9.83 -11.17 -12.93
C ALA A 124 10.54 -10.80 -14.26
N GLY A 125 11.76 -10.30 -14.19
CA GLY A 125 12.48 -9.88 -15.41
C GLY A 125 11.76 -8.77 -16.16
N ALA A 126 11.50 -8.99 -17.45
CA ALA A 126 10.82 -8.01 -18.31
C ALA A 126 9.29 -8.02 -18.18
N GLU A 127 8.71 -9.00 -17.54
CA GLU A 127 7.25 -9.16 -17.43
C GLU A 127 6.63 -8.06 -16.57
N TRP A 128 7.24 -7.77 -15.43
CA TRP A 128 6.83 -6.68 -14.56
C TRP A 128 8.03 -5.76 -14.24
N PRO A 129 8.32 -4.80 -15.11
CA PRO A 129 9.42 -3.87 -14.90
C PRO A 129 9.18 -3.01 -13.64
N VAL A 130 10.26 -2.75 -12.91
CA VAL A 130 10.21 -1.94 -11.69
C VAL A 130 10.85 -0.59 -11.96
N GLU A 131 10.07 0.50 -11.77
CA GLU A 131 10.53 1.87 -12.01
C GLU A 131 10.17 2.78 -10.83
N SER A 132 11.12 3.61 -10.41
CA SER A 132 10.91 4.61 -9.36
C SER A 132 10.31 5.90 -9.95
N LEU A 133 9.01 5.90 -10.22
CA LEU A 133 8.32 7.04 -10.84
C LEU A 133 8.02 8.17 -9.86
N VAL A 134 8.01 7.89 -8.56
CA VAL A 134 7.66 8.83 -7.50
C VAL A 134 8.84 9.05 -6.56
N THR A 135 9.04 10.29 -6.14
CA THR A 135 10.03 10.65 -5.12
C THR A 135 9.34 11.23 -3.89
N LYS A 136 9.78 10.82 -2.71
CA LYS A 136 9.36 11.42 -1.45
C LYS A 136 10.33 12.54 -1.06
N VAL A 137 9.85 13.78 -1.12
CA VAL A 137 10.67 15.00 -0.94
C VAL A 137 10.71 15.51 0.51
N ALA A 138 9.86 14.97 1.39
CA ALA A 138 9.82 15.37 2.80
C ALA A 138 9.47 14.19 3.71
N GLU A 139 10.06 14.18 4.91
CA GLU A 139 9.66 13.24 5.96
C GLU A 139 8.26 13.57 6.46
N THR A 140 7.46 12.56 6.68
CA THR A 140 6.08 12.70 7.15
C THR A 140 5.85 11.88 8.42
N GLU A 141 5.07 12.42 9.35
CA GLU A 141 4.69 11.67 10.53
C GLU A 141 3.72 10.53 10.20
N PRO A 142 3.85 9.35 10.85
CA PRO A 142 2.94 8.26 10.65
C PRO A 142 1.48 8.66 10.96
N MET A 143 0.58 8.42 10.02
CA MET A 143 -0.85 8.70 10.21
C MET A 143 -1.46 7.94 11.39
N SER A 144 -0.90 6.77 11.73
CA SER A 144 -1.33 5.96 12.87
C SER A 144 -1.10 6.60 14.23
N ALA A 145 -0.17 7.56 14.34
CA ALA A 145 0.13 8.28 15.59
C ALA A 145 -0.82 9.45 15.88
N LYS A 146 -1.74 9.78 14.96
CA LYS A 146 -2.60 10.97 15.05
C LYS A 146 -3.98 10.63 15.60
N ALA A 147 -4.22 10.93 16.88
CA ALA A 147 -5.49 10.64 17.55
C ALA A 147 -6.61 11.67 17.28
N ARG A 148 -6.27 12.95 17.03
CA ARG A 148 -7.25 14.06 16.91
C ARG A 148 -7.55 14.41 15.44
N PRO A 149 -8.83 14.71 15.06
CA PRO A 149 -9.23 15.05 13.68
C PRO A 149 -8.43 16.20 13.06
N ALA A 150 -8.19 17.28 13.81
CA ALA A 150 -7.42 18.43 13.35
C ALA A 150 -5.96 18.06 12.99
N ARG A 151 -5.30 17.25 13.82
CA ARG A 151 -3.95 16.75 13.52
C ARG A 151 -3.93 15.85 12.29
N ARG A 152 -5.00 15.08 12.06
CA ARG A 152 -5.14 14.26 10.84
C ARG A 152 -5.26 15.13 9.59
N ALA A 153 -5.99 16.23 9.64
CA ALA A 153 -6.11 17.16 8.51
C ALA A 153 -4.75 17.79 8.15
N ILE A 154 -4.02 18.30 9.14
CA ILE A 154 -2.67 18.87 8.94
C ILE A 154 -1.70 17.81 8.38
N ALA A 155 -1.74 16.58 8.91
CA ALA A 155 -0.90 15.50 8.42
C ALA A 155 -1.23 15.10 6.97
N ARG A 156 -2.50 15.18 6.55
CA ARG A 156 -2.91 14.95 5.15
C ARG A 156 -2.36 16.01 4.21
N THR A 157 -2.41 17.28 4.60
CA THR A 157 -1.84 18.38 3.78
C THR A 157 -0.33 18.24 3.63
N GLY A 158 0.39 17.89 4.70
CA GLY A 158 1.83 17.62 4.65
C GLY A 158 2.15 16.39 3.79
N LEU A 159 1.34 15.33 3.90
CA LEU A 159 1.50 14.12 3.10
C LEU A 159 1.27 14.40 1.61
N ALA A 160 0.26 15.20 1.26
CA ALA A 160 -0.03 15.58 -0.13
C ALA A 160 1.13 16.29 -0.83
N LYS A 161 1.93 17.05 -0.08
CA LYS A 161 3.11 17.76 -0.59
C LYS A 161 4.40 16.95 -0.50
N ALA A 162 4.36 15.77 0.11
CA ALA A 162 5.55 14.97 0.36
C ALA A 162 5.98 14.10 -0.82
N PHE A 163 5.15 13.96 -1.84
CA PHE A 163 5.42 13.12 -3.00
C PHE A 163 5.37 13.93 -4.29
N THR A 164 6.32 13.68 -5.18
CA THR A 164 6.40 14.28 -6.51
C THR A 164 6.68 13.22 -7.56
N VAL A 165 6.26 13.47 -8.80
CA VAL A 165 6.62 12.69 -9.98
C VAL A 165 7.62 13.54 -10.79
N PRO A 166 8.93 13.26 -10.68
CA PRO A 166 9.96 14.13 -11.30
C PRO A 166 9.90 14.16 -12.83
N GLN A 167 9.41 13.10 -13.45
CA GLN A 167 9.28 12.93 -14.89
C GLN A 167 7.85 12.53 -15.24
N PRO A 168 6.90 13.48 -15.35
CA PRO A 168 5.49 13.18 -15.62
C PRO A 168 5.28 12.32 -16.88
N ALA A 169 6.02 12.56 -17.94
CA ALA A 169 5.94 11.79 -19.18
C ALA A 169 6.19 10.29 -19.01
N ALA A 170 6.94 9.90 -17.95
CA ALA A 170 7.14 8.48 -17.65
C ALA A 170 5.89 7.80 -17.02
N ALA A 171 4.92 8.58 -16.54
CA ALA A 171 3.66 8.06 -16.00
C ALA A 171 2.50 8.16 -16.99
N GLU A 172 2.61 9.03 -18.00
CA GLU A 172 1.53 9.39 -18.93
C GLU A 172 0.98 8.16 -19.69
N GLY A 173 -0.35 8.00 -19.67
CA GLY A 173 -1.07 6.93 -20.36
C GLY A 173 -0.81 5.50 -19.81
N ARG A 174 -0.09 5.36 -18.70
CA ARG A 174 0.27 4.03 -18.17
C ARG A 174 -0.67 3.58 -17.05
N HIS A 175 -0.91 2.27 -17.00
CA HIS A 175 -1.44 1.58 -15.84
C HIS A 175 -0.29 1.24 -14.90
N ILE A 176 -0.33 1.75 -13.67
CA ILE A 176 0.78 1.68 -12.71
C ILE A 176 0.36 0.91 -11.45
N LEU A 177 1.09 -0.13 -11.13
CA LEU A 177 0.92 -0.87 -9.88
C LEU A 177 1.88 -0.34 -8.82
N ILE A 178 1.39 0.46 -7.87
CA ILE A 178 2.22 0.91 -6.75
C ILE A 178 2.35 -0.19 -5.70
N VAL A 179 3.54 -0.36 -5.14
CA VAL A 179 3.81 -1.37 -4.10
C VAL A 179 4.21 -0.69 -2.80
N ASP A 180 3.61 -1.13 -1.68
CA ASP A 180 3.98 -0.71 -0.32
C ASP A 180 4.01 -1.93 0.61
N ASP A 181 4.58 -1.77 1.79
CA ASP A 181 4.65 -2.86 2.77
C ASP A 181 3.34 -3.04 3.57
N VAL A 182 2.78 -1.97 4.10
CA VAL A 182 1.57 -2.03 4.94
C VAL A 182 0.58 -0.93 4.60
N CYS A 183 -0.60 -1.32 4.19
CA CYS A 183 -1.72 -0.41 4.09
C CYS A 183 -2.54 -0.41 5.40
N ALA A 184 -2.36 0.59 6.25
CA ALA A 184 -3.19 0.81 7.43
C ALA A 184 -4.46 1.61 7.06
N SER A 185 -4.35 2.92 6.89
CA SER A 185 -5.47 3.80 6.51
C SER A 185 -5.63 4.00 5.00
N GLY A 186 -4.57 3.74 4.23
CA GLY A 186 -4.52 3.95 2.78
C GLY A 186 -4.13 5.36 2.33
N TRP A 187 -3.95 6.32 3.25
CA TRP A 187 -3.66 7.71 2.86
C TRP A 187 -2.37 7.88 2.06
N THR A 188 -1.32 7.13 2.37
CA THR A 188 -0.07 7.15 1.59
C THR A 188 -0.34 6.70 0.16
N LEU A 189 -1.01 5.56 -0.01
CA LEU A 189 -1.34 5.03 -1.32
C LEU A 189 -2.22 5.99 -2.12
N LEU A 190 -3.24 6.59 -1.50
CA LEU A 190 -4.10 7.59 -2.14
C LEU A 190 -3.30 8.83 -2.58
N THR A 191 -2.35 9.29 -1.77
CA THR A 191 -1.54 10.46 -2.11
C THR A 191 -0.60 10.18 -3.26
N VAL A 192 0.08 9.02 -3.24
CA VAL A 192 0.97 8.60 -4.33
C VAL A 192 0.16 8.39 -5.63
N SER A 193 -1.00 7.74 -5.54
CA SER A 193 -1.88 7.58 -6.70
C SER A 193 -2.36 8.90 -7.27
N ARG A 194 -2.71 9.87 -6.42
CA ARG A 194 -3.10 11.21 -6.86
C ARG A 194 -1.95 11.86 -7.65
N ALA A 195 -0.73 11.83 -7.11
CA ALA A 195 0.43 12.40 -7.79
C ALA A 195 0.69 11.74 -9.17
N LEU A 196 0.53 10.41 -9.27
CA LEU A 196 0.68 9.70 -10.55
C LEU A 196 -0.47 10.02 -11.53
N ARG A 197 -1.73 10.09 -11.04
CA ARG A 197 -2.87 10.49 -11.87
C ARG A 197 -2.75 11.93 -12.37
N ASP A 198 -2.30 12.85 -11.52
CA ASP A 198 -2.04 14.25 -11.87
C ASP A 198 -0.89 14.37 -12.87
N ALA A 199 0.03 13.39 -12.91
CA ALA A 199 1.10 13.26 -13.90
C ALA A 199 0.67 12.53 -15.19
N GLY A 200 -0.63 12.19 -15.35
CA GLY A 200 -1.19 11.61 -16.56
C GLY A 200 -1.29 10.07 -16.57
N ALA A 201 -1.01 9.39 -15.46
CA ALA A 201 -1.25 7.94 -15.41
C ALA A 201 -2.72 7.61 -15.69
N GLU A 202 -2.99 6.60 -16.52
CA GLU A 202 -4.35 6.19 -16.90
C GLU A 202 -5.06 5.45 -15.78
N GLU A 203 -4.37 4.51 -15.13
CA GLU A 203 -4.88 3.82 -13.94
C GLU A 203 -3.77 3.60 -12.91
N VAL A 204 -4.14 3.62 -11.63
CA VAL A 204 -3.25 3.27 -10.53
C VAL A 204 -3.94 2.30 -9.60
N ALA A 205 -3.34 1.13 -9.37
CA ALA A 205 -3.72 0.20 -8.30
C ALA A 205 -2.56 0.03 -7.32
N ALA A 206 -2.83 -0.62 -6.20
CA ALA A 206 -1.82 -0.88 -5.18
C ALA A 206 -1.75 -2.37 -4.81
N LEU A 207 -0.54 -2.88 -4.61
CA LEU A 207 -0.27 -4.18 -4.01
C LEU A 207 0.54 -3.97 -2.73
N VAL A 208 0.09 -4.54 -1.62
CA VAL A 208 0.78 -4.42 -0.33
C VAL A 208 1.04 -5.80 0.28
N LEU A 209 2.14 -5.92 1.05
CA LEU A 209 2.39 -7.14 1.80
C LEU A 209 1.26 -7.38 2.80
N ALA A 210 0.84 -6.35 3.54
CA ALA A 210 -0.16 -6.56 4.57
C ALA A 210 -1.19 -5.44 4.67
N ARG A 211 -2.44 -5.83 4.88
CA ARG A 211 -3.58 -4.93 5.15
C ARG A 211 -3.87 -4.85 6.63
N GLY A 212 -3.81 -3.64 7.20
CA GLY A 212 -4.28 -3.38 8.55
C GLY A 212 -5.81 -3.45 8.63
N VAL A 213 -6.35 -4.08 9.66
CA VAL A 213 -7.80 -4.14 9.90
C VAL A 213 -8.26 -2.83 10.53
N LEU A 214 -9.20 -2.11 9.89
CA LEU A 214 -9.82 -0.90 10.45
C LEU A 214 -10.78 -1.32 11.57
N GLY A 215 -10.61 -0.77 12.76
CA GLY A 215 -11.51 -1.03 13.89
C GLY A 215 -11.14 -2.22 14.77
N ALA A 216 -10.07 -2.94 14.50
CA ALA A 216 -9.50 -3.83 15.50
C ALA A 216 -8.99 -2.96 16.67
N ASN A 217 -9.64 -3.05 17.84
CA ASN A 217 -9.12 -2.51 19.09
C ASN A 217 -7.69 -3.06 19.23
N ARG A 218 -6.70 -2.16 19.25
CA ARG A 218 -5.37 -2.56 19.71
C ARG A 218 -5.55 -3.11 21.11
N PRO A 219 -5.09 -4.32 21.44
CA PRO A 219 -4.93 -4.67 22.82
C PRO A 219 -4.01 -3.60 23.42
N SER A 220 -4.51 -2.92 24.44
CA SER A 220 -3.76 -2.00 25.28
C SER A 220 -2.63 -2.81 25.93
N GLY A 221 -1.40 -2.63 25.46
CA GLY A 221 -0.23 -3.21 26.09
C GLY A 221 0.62 -4.03 25.11
N SER A 222 1.57 -3.35 24.52
CA SER A 222 2.90 -3.91 24.21
C SER A 222 3.85 -2.78 23.79
N PRO A 223 5.08 -2.79 24.32
CA PRO A 223 6.09 -1.75 24.12
C PRO A 223 6.55 -1.62 22.67
#